data_e4aa443844e34e1bcb132c8d5a49d51e
#
_entry.id   e4aa443844e34e1bcb132c8d5a49d51e
#
_cell.length_a   1.000
_cell.length_b   1.000
_cell.length_c   1.000
_cell.angle_alpha   90.00
_cell.angle_beta   90.00
_cell.angle_gamma   90.00
#
_symmetry.space_group_name_H-M   'P 1'
#
loop_
_entity.id
_entity.type
_entity.pdbx_description
1 polymer ?
#
loop_
_entity_poly.entity_id
_entity_poly.type
_entity_poly.pdbx_seq_one_letter_code
_entity_poly.pdbx_strand_id
1 'polypeptide(L)'
;MSLRLPDPGYKRYLSLIVLIGFLPATIGSIGYMYTEGKSPAEITTLKVDGAPAGIVFIADPHLRESNIDETREIIRQINELHPSVVLIGGDFTYGEGDDVEELALQEVWSGIDASVYAVLGNHDYQSGIVASICWEKTLKDPKPPLQIGDYDALRVHDDSADYAYADKVAGVLAKNGVKVLRNEYEEITIDGKKVLIVGVDDGWAGMANPPQVPQALKNDSFAIYMIHEPAYRGNWDADLILAGHTHGGQIVPAGYERVISGGLVTLSGKIEKGPTITYITRGIGTSNLDITLRSSPPEIVVINPSPDGQPENVKLSV
;
A
#
# COMPACT_ATOMS: atom_id res chain seq x y z
N MET A 1 -7.78 -29.63 52.96
CA MET A 1 -8.70 -29.18 51.89
C MET A 1 -8.20 -29.81 50.59
N SER A 2 -8.76 -30.97 50.20
CA SER A 2 -8.28 -31.71 49.00
C SER A 2 -8.92 -31.06 47.75
N LEU A 3 -8.10 -30.48 46.92
CA LEU A 3 -8.49 -30.07 45.56
C LEU A 3 -8.88 -31.35 44.77
N ARG A 4 -10.16 -31.57 44.58
CA ARG A 4 -10.66 -32.58 43.62
C ARG A 4 -10.26 -32.14 42.21
N LEU A 5 -9.45 -32.97 41.53
CA LEU A 5 -9.18 -32.80 40.10
C LEU A 5 -10.49 -32.93 39.34
N PRO A 6 -10.75 -32.07 38.35
CA PRO A 6 -11.99 -32.16 37.57
C PRO A 6 -12.09 -33.50 36.85
N ASP A 7 -13.32 -34.02 36.80
CA ASP A 7 -13.72 -35.28 36.16
C ASP A 7 -13.15 -35.40 34.73
N PRO A 8 -12.61 -36.56 34.33
CA PRO A 8 -12.16 -36.82 32.95
C PRO A 8 -13.22 -36.48 31.88
N GLY A 9 -14.52 -36.57 32.23
CA GLY A 9 -15.61 -36.14 31.39
C GLY A 9 -15.56 -34.65 31.00
N TYR A 10 -15.14 -33.76 31.89
CA TYR A 10 -15.06 -32.31 31.63
C TYR A 10 -14.13 -31.99 30.45
N LYS A 11 -12.97 -32.67 30.34
CA LYS A 11 -12.05 -32.48 29.20
C LYS A 11 -12.67 -32.86 27.86
N ARG A 12 -13.51 -33.90 27.80
CA ARG A 12 -14.21 -34.31 26.58
C ARG A 12 -15.29 -33.30 26.18
N TYR A 13 -16.05 -32.75 27.14
CA TYR A 13 -17.03 -31.68 26.87
C TYR A 13 -16.36 -30.38 26.45
N LEU A 14 -15.24 -30.00 27.08
CA LEU A 14 -14.48 -28.80 26.70
C LEU A 14 -13.93 -28.95 25.28
N SER A 15 -13.38 -30.12 24.94
CA SER A 15 -12.90 -30.42 23.58
C SER A 15 -14.04 -30.38 22.55
N LEU A 16 -15.22 -30.86 22.91
CA LEU A 16 -16.42 -30.85 22.05
C LEU A 16 -16.94 -29.43 21.82
N ILE A 17 -16.97 -28.60 22.87
CA ILE A 17 -17.37 -27.20 22.79
C ILE A 17 -16.37 -26.40 21.93
N VAL A 18 -15.07 -26.65 22.09
CA VAL A 18 -14.03 -26.05 21.25
C VAL A 18 -14.21 -26.49 19.79
N LEU A 19 -14.46 -27.78 19.52
CA LEU A 19 -14.63 -28.30 18.17
C LEU A 19 -15.89 -27.76 17.49
N ILE A 20 -17.02 -27.71 18.22
CA ILE A 20 -18.32 -27.29 17.68
C ILE A 20 -18.42 -25.77 17.56
N GLY A 21 -17.79 -25.00 18.45
CA GLY A 21 -17.86 -23.54 18.44
C GLY A 21 -16.73 -22.89 17.63
N PHE A 22 -15.48 -23.28 17.84
CA PHE A 22 -14.34 -22.64 17.22
C PHE A 22 -14.14 -23.04 15.74
N LEU A 23 -14.32 -24.31 15.39
CA LEU A 23 -14.06 -24.77 14.03
C LEU A 23 -14.96 -24.11 12.98
N PRO A 24 -16.31 -24.05 13.18
CA PRO A 24 -17.18 -23.33 12.24
C PRO A 24 -16.89 -21.82 12.19
N ALA A 25 -16.56 -21.19 13.32
CA ALA A 25 -16.20 -19.77 13.37
C ALA A 25 -14.92 -19.50 12.59
N THR A 26 -13.92 -20.38 12.74
CA THR A 26 -12.64 -20.25 12.00
C THR A 26 -12.85 -20.46 10.50
N ILE A 27 -13.62 -21.49 10.11
CA ILE A 27 -13.95 -21.75 8.68
C ILE A 27 -14.74 -20.57 8.10
N GLY A 28 -15.71 -20.04 8.85
CA GLY A 28 -16.48 -18.87 8.44
C GLY A 28 -15.63 -17.62 8.28
N SER A 29 -14.68 -17.40 9.18
CA SER A 29 -13.75 -16.26 9.10
C SER A 29 -12.81 -16.39 7.90
N ILE A 30 -12.26 -17.58 7.64
CA ILE A 30 -11.41 -17.82 6.47
C ILE A 30 -12.23 -17.64 5.17
N GLY A 31 -13.44 -18.17 5.12
CA GLY A 31 -14.34 -18.00 3.98
C GLY A 31 -14.68 -16.53 3.73
N TYR A 32 -14.95 -15.75 4.77
CA TYR A 32 -15.18 -14.31 4.68
C TYR A 32 -13.93 -13.60 4.14
N MET A 33 -12.75 -13.83 4.71
CA MET A 33 -11.50 -13.21 4.27
C MET A 33 -11.16 -13.55 2.80
N TYR A 34 -11.49 -14.77 2.37
CA TYR A 34 -11.31 -15.17 0.97
C TYR A 34 -12.25 -14.41 0.04
N THR A 35 -13.51 -14.25 0.43
CA THR A 35 -14.48 -13.48 -0.37
C THR A 35 -14.14 -11.99 -0.42
N GLU A 36 -13.68 -11.40 0.69
CA GLU A 36 -13.21 -10.00 0.72
C GLU A 36 -12.00 -9.79 -0.18
N GLY A 37 -11.05 -10.74 -0.19
CA GLY A 37 -9.87 -10.66 -1.04
C GLY A 37 -10.16 -10.70 -2.54
N LYS A 38 -11.26 -11.32 -2.94
CA LYS A 38 -11.74 -11.40 -4.33
C LYS A 38 -12.87 -10.43 -4.65
N SER A 39 -13.21 -9.57 -3.72
CA SER A 39 -14.22 -8.52 -3.96
C SER A 39 -13.68 -7.47 -4.94
N PRO A 40 -14.55 -6.82 -5.72
CA PRO A 40 -14.18 -5.62 -6.46
C PRO A 40 -13.50 -4.61 -5.55
N ALA A 41 -12.55 -3.83 -6.08
CA ALA A 41 -11.88 -2.82 -5.28
C ALA A 41 -12.88 -1.78 -4.79
N GLU A 42 -12.76 -1.44 -3.50
CA GLU A 42 -13.54 -0.36 -2.90
C GLU A 42 -12.94 0.98 -3.32
N ILE A 43 -13.78 1.89 -3.82
CA ILE A 43 -13.37 3.23 -4.19
C ILE A 43 -13.50 4.13 -2.96
N THR A 44 -12.36 4.59 -2.46
CA THR A 44 -12.27 5.53 -1.34
C THR A 44 -12.03 6.94 -1.86
N THR A 45 -12.91 7.88 -1.53
CA THR A 45 -12.72 9.30 -1.88
C THR A 45 -11.94 10.01 -0.79
N LEU A 46 -10.81 10.59 -1.15
CA LEU A 46 -9.99 11.44 -0.29
C LEU A 46 -10.14 12.90 -0.73
N LYS A 47 -10.82 13.70 0.06
CA LYS A 47 -10.92 15.15 -0.16
C LYS A 47 -9.69 15.85 0.40
N VAL A 48 -8.99 16.60 -0.46
CA VAL A 48 -7.79 17.36 -0.12
C VAL A 48 -7.91 18.74 -0.72
N ASP A 49 -7.92 19.76 0.15
CA ASP A 49 -8.02 21.16 -0.27
C ASP A 49 -6.81 21.54 -1.14
N GLY A 50 -7.06 22.23 -2.23
CA GLY A 50 -6.00 22.65 -3.16
C GLY A 50 -5.58 21.59 -4.19
N ALA A 51 -5.80 20.30 -3.96
CA ALA A 51 -5.50 19.27 -4.97
C ALA A 51 -6.38 19.45 -6.21
N PRO A 52 -5.87 19.18 -7.44
CA PRO A 52 -6.71 19.02 -8.61
C PRO A 52 -7.56 17.77 -8.52
N ALA A 53 -8.56 17.66 -9.39
CA ALA A 53 -9.41 16.48 -9.50
C ALA A 53 -8.75 15.36 -10.32
N GLY A 54 -9.26 14.13 -10.15
CA GLY A 54 -8.90 13.00 -11.01
C GLY A 54 -7.54 12.37 -10.75
N ILE A 55 -6.98 12.52 -9.56
CA ILE A 55 -5.79 11.78 -9.15
C ILE A 55 -6.24 10.46 -8.53
N VAL A 56 -5.76 9.35 -9.06
CA VAL A 56 -5.99 8.01 -8.50
C VAL A 56 -4.70 7.48 -7.88
N PHE A 57 -4.82 6.88 -6.69
CA PHE A 57 -3.70 6.24 -5.99
C PHE A 57 -4.04 4.78 -5.64
N ILE A 58 -3.10 3.89 -5.95
CA ILE A 58 -3.10 2.49 -5.57
C ILE A 58 -1.71 2.10 -5.06
N ALA A 59 -1.58 0.96 -4.37
CA ALA A 59 -0.30 0.39 -3.98
C ALA A 59 -0.42 -1.13 -3.79
N ASP A 60 0.70 -1.78 -3.58
CA ASP A 60 0.80 -3.17 -3.14
C ASP A 60 0.05 -4.17 -4.06
N PRO A 61 0.21 -4.14 -5.39
CA PRO A 61 -0.42 -5.14 -6.25
C PRO A 61 0.10 -6.56 -6.02
N HIS A 62 1.37 -6.71 -5.62
CA HIS A 62 2.02 -8.02 -5.44
C HIS A 62 1.66 -8.97 -6.57
N LEU A 63 1.96 -8.52 -7.80
CA LEU A 63 1.54 -9.18 -9.00
C LEU A 63 2.17 -10.57 -9.11
N ARG A 64 1.35 -11.56 -9.42
CA ARG A 64 1.70 -12.96 -9.63
C ARG A 64 0.65 -13.61 -10.53
N GLU A 65 0.95 -14.78 -11.09
CA GLU A 65 0.05 -15.48 -12.00
C GLU A 65 -1.38 -15.63 -11.44
N SER A 66 -1.49 -15.88 -10.12
CA SER A 66 -2.78 -16.14 -9.47
C SER A 66 -3.68 -14.91 -9.30
N ASN A 67 -3.17 -13.66 -9.47
CA ASN A 67 -3.93 -12.43 -9.29
C ASN A 67 -3.91 -11.47 -10.50
N ILE A 68 -3.39 -11.92 -11.64
CA ILE A 68 -3.33 -11.11 -12.87
C ILE A 68 -4.73 -10.64 -13.29
N ASP A 69 -5.71 -11.53 -13.28
CA ASP A 69 -7.07 -11.19 -13.74
C ASP A 69 -7.76 -10.24 -12.77
N GLU A 70 -7.56 -10.38 -11.47
CA GLU A 70 -8.04 -9.43 -10.47
C GLU A 70 -7.39 -8.04 -10.65
N THR A 71 -6.08 -8.01 -10.94
CA THR A 71 -5.38 -6.74 -11.18
C THR A 71 -5.86 -6.07 -12.47
N ARG A 72 -6.10 -6.82 -13.55
CA ARG A 72 -6.71 -6.29 -14.79
C ARG A 72 -8.09 -5.71 -14.54
N GLU A 73 -8.91 -6.37 -13.71
CA GLU A 73 -10.22 -5.86 -13.35
C GLU A 73 -10.13 -4.54 -12.57
N ILE A 74 -9.15 -4.41 -11.65
CA ILE A 74 -8.89 -3.17 -10.94
C ILE A 74 -8.45 -2.06 -11.91
N ILE A 75 -7.60 -2.36 -12.89
CA ILE A 75 -7.20 -1.40 -13.93
C ILE A 75 -8.41 -0.95 -14.75
N ARG A 76 -9.33 -1.86 -15.08
CA ARG A 76 -10.58 -1.51 -15.76
C ARG A 76 -11.41 -0.53 -14.93
N GLN A 77 -11.54 -0.78 -13.61
CA GLN A 77 -12.24 0.13 -12.68
C GLN A 77 -11.53 1.50 -12.61
N ILE A 78 -10.19 1.53 -12.62
CA ILE A 78 -9.41 2.78 -12.65
C ILE A 78 -9.71 3.57 -13.92
N ASN A 79 -9.71 2.92 -15.10
CA ASN A 79 -9.99 3.58 -16.37
C ASN A 79 -11.43 4.12 -16.45
N GLU A 80 -12.40 3.47 -15.82
CA GLU A 80 -13.79 3.95 -15.70
C GLU A 80 -13.92 5.25 -14.87
N LEU A 81 -12.94 5.53 -14.02
CA LEU A 81 -12.87 6.78 -13.25
C LEU A 81 -12.32 7.95 -14.09
N HIS A 82 -11.84 7.70 -15.30
CA HIS A 82 -11.22 8.70 -16.18
C HIS A 82 -10.15 9.54 -15.49
N PRO A 83 -9.11 8.91 -14.88
CA PRO A 83 -8.12 9.64 -14.11
C PRO A 83 -7.25 10.55 -14.98
N SER A 84 -6.88 11.71 -14.45
CA SER A 84 -5.88 12.58 -15.07
C SER A 84 -4.47 12.03 -14.89
N VAL A 85 -4.23 11.35 -13.75
CA VAL A 85 -2.96 10.70 -13.41
C VAL A 85 -3.23 9.55 -12.45
N VAL A 86 -2.43 8.48 -12.59
CA VAL A 86 -2.42 7.36 -11.64
C VAL A 86 -1.08 7.34 -10.92
N LEU A 87 -1.13 7.24 -9.60
CA LEU A 87 0.02 7.14 -8.70
C LEU A 87 0.06 5.73 -8.11
N ILE A 88 1.24 5.07 -8.12
CA ILE A 88 1.39 3.72 -7.59
C ILE A 88 2.47 3.69 -6.51
N GLY A 89 2.09 3.26 -5.31
CA GLY A 89 2.88 3.34 -4.08
C GLY A 89 3.84 2.17 -3.85
N GLY A 90 4.26 1.43 -4.90
CA GLY A 90 5.25 0.35 -4.79
C GLY A 90 4.67 -1.04 -4.55
N ASP A 91 5.57 -2.01 -4.33
CA ASP A 91 5.31 -3.44 -4.20
C ASP A 91 4.58 -4.02 -5.42
N PHE A 92 5.15 -3.76 -6.61
CA PHE A 92 4.63 -4.28 -7.88
C PHE A 92 4.72 -5.78 -7.97
N THR A 93 5.81 -6.36 -7.47
CA THR A 93 6.09 -7.79 -7.50
C THR A 93 5.78 -8.46 -6.19
N TYR A 94 5.61 -9.78 -6.23
CA TYR A 94 5.51 -10.59 -5.01
C TYR A 94 6.88 -10.83 -4.38
N GLY A 95 7.97 -10.68 -5.16
CA GLY A 95 9.35 -10.82 -4.69
C GLY A 95 9.94 -12.22 -4.92
N GLU A 96 9.31 -13.07 -5.70
CA GLU A 96 9.88 -14.39 -6.04
C GLU A 96 10.83 -14.36 -7.24
N GLY A 97 10.80 -13.28 -8.02
CA GLY A 97 11.79 -12.95 -9.05
C GLY A 97 11.82 -13.90 -10.23
N ASP A 98 10.70 -14.51 -10.60
CA ASP A 98 10.60 -15.42 -11.72
C ASP A 98 10.18 -14.73 -13.03
N ASP A 99 10.28 -15.46 -14.16
CA ASP A 99 9.93 -14.97 -15.48
C ASP A 99 8.42 -14.65 -15.64
N VAL A 100 7.58 -15.26 -14.82
CA VAL A 100 6.13 -15.07 -14.83
C VAL A 100 5.77 -13.69 -14.30
N GLU A 101 6.39 -13.25 -13.20
CA GLU A 101 6.23 -11.88 -12.67
C GLU A 101 6.66 -10.84 -13.69
N GLU A 102 7.77 -11.06 -14.40
CA GLU A 102 8.23 -10.15 -15.45
C GLU A 102 7.23 -10.04 -16.62
N LEU A 103 6.69 -11.16 -17.10
CA LEU A 103 5.66 -11.17 -18.13
C LEU A 103 4.38 -10.48 -17.66
N ALA A 104 3.96 -10.76 -16.43
CA ALA A 104 2.79 -10.14 -15.82
C ALA A 104 2.92 -8.61 -15.69
N LEU A 105 4.09 -8.12 -15.28
CA LEU A 105 4.37 -6.67 -15.27
C LEU A 105 4.26 -6.05 -16.67
N GLN A 106 4.69 -6.73 -17.71
CA GLN A 106 4.61 -6.23 -19.08
C GLN A 106 3.20 -6.13 -19.63
N GLU A 107 2.31 -7.07 -19.26
CA GLU A 107 0.96 -7.14 -19.82
C GLU A 107 -0.06 -6.25 -19.11
N VAL A 108 0.15 -5.95 -17.83
CA VAL A 108 -0.87 -5.36 -16.96
C VAL A 108 -0.83 -3.84 -17.00
N TRP A 109 0.35 -3.26 -16.75
CA TRP A 109 0.45 -1.82 -16.50
C TRP A 109 0.24 -0.94 -17.71
N SER A 110 0.50 -1.44 -18.91
CA SER A 110 0.21 -0.74 -20.16
C SER A 110 -1.29 -0.57 -20.44
N GLY A 111 -2.16 -1.21 -19.67
CA GLY A 111 -3.61 -1.08 -19.78
C GLY A 111 -4.20 0.16 -19.07
N ILE A 112 -3.38 0.98 -18.40
CA ILE A 112 -3.88 2.20 -17.75
C ILE A 112 -3.95 3.34 -18.77
N ASP A 113 -5.15 3.94 -18.94
CA ASP A 113 -5.43 5.02 -19.89
C ASP A 113 -5.10 6.43 -19.31
N ALA A 114 -3.98 6.54 -18.60
CA ALA A 114 -3.51 7.81 -18.01
C ALA A 114 -1.99 7.81 -17.85
N SER A 115 -1.39 8.97 -17.59
CA SER A 115 0.01 9.04 -17.13
C SER A 115 0.17 8.34 -15.79
N VAL A 116 1.20 7.49 -15.66
CA VAL A 116 1.46 6.72 -14.44
C VAL A 116 2.79 7.10 -13.83
N TYR A 117 2.80 7.45 -12.56
CA TYR A 117 3.99 7.67 -11.76
C TYR A 117 4.01 6.69 -10.59
N ALA A 118 5.19 6.19 -10.24
CA ALA A 118 5.32 5.18 -9.22
C ALA A 118 6.58 5.36 -8.37
N VAL A 119 6.57 4.79 -7.17
CA VAL A 119 7.77 4.45 -6.40
C VAL A 119 7.91 2.93 -6.34
N LEU A 120 9.07 2.42 -5.96
CA LEU A 120 9.26 1.01 -5.65
C LEU A 120 8.95 0.75 -4.18
N GLY A 121 8.60 -0.51 -3.87
CA GLY A 121 8.43 -0.99 -2.50
C GLY A 121 9.43 -2.09 -2.15
N ASN A 122 9.40 -2.55 -0.92
CA ASN A 122 10.37 -3.51 -0.41
C ASN A 122 10.35 -4.86 -1.14
N HIS A 123 9.21 -5.31 -1.63
CA HIS A 123 9.11 -6.53 -2.45
C HIS A 123 9.78 -6.36 -3.81
N ASP A 124 9.77 -5.16 -4.39
CA ASP A 124 10.47 -4.86 -5.64
C ASP A 124 12.00 -4.91 -5.48
N TYR A 125 12.50 -4.85 -4.24
CA TYR A 125 13.89 -5.07 -3.83
C TYR A 125 14.13 -6.46 -3.24
N GLN A 126 13.12 -7.31 -3.13
CA GLN A 126 13.14 -8.57 -2.37
C GLN A 126 13.54 -8.38 -0.89
N SER A 127 13.43 -7.16 -0.35
CA SER A 127 13.80 -6.82 1.02
C SER A 127 12.67 -7.16 1.99
N GLY A 128 12.97 -7.95 3.04
CA GLY A 128 12.00 -8.29 4.06
C GLY A 128 10.88 -9.25 3.63
N ILE A 129 11.01 -9.93 2.49
CA ILE A 129 10.01 -10.90 1.98
C ILE A 129 9.87 -12.15 2.85
N VAL A 130 10.90 -12.52 3.60
CA VAL A 130 10.85 -13.63 4.56
C VAL A 130 10.24 -13.14 5.87
N ALA A 131 9.24 -13.85 6.41
CA ALA A 131 8.45 -13.42 7.57
C ALA A 131 9.29 -13.03 8.81
N SER A 132 10.41 -13.73 9.08
CA SER A 132 11.30 -13.39 10.19
C SER A 132 12.06 -12.07 9.96
N ILE A 133 12.47 -11.81 8.72
CA ILE A 133 13.15 -10.57 8.33
C ILE A 133 12.15 -9.42 8.30
N CYS A 134 10.95 -9.63 7.76
CA CYS A 134 9.84 -8.67 7.79
C CYS A 134 9.56 -8.20 9.25
N TRP A 135 9.44 -9.14 10.17
CA TRP A 135 9.22 -8.83 11.58
C TRP A 135 10.39 -8.03 12.19
N GLU A 136 11.62 -8.43 11.90
CA GLU A 136 12.81 -7.71 12.37
C GLU A 136 12.87 -6.28 11.86
N LYS A 137 12.57 -6.05 10.57
CA LYS A 137 12.52 -4.72 9.96
C LYS A 137 11.41 -3.88 10.58
N THR A 138 10.20 -4.41 10.70
CA THR A 138 9.08 -3.72 11.36
C THR A 138 9.41 -3.25 12.78
N LEU A 139 10.14 -4.06 13.55
CA LEU A 139 10.57 -3.67 14.90
C LEU A 139 11.63 -2.55 14.90
N LYS A 140 12.36 -2.39 13.81
CA LYS A 140 13.41 -1.37 13.61
C LYS A 140 12.91 -0.14 12.87
N ASP A 141 11.66 -0.12 12.44
CA ASP A 141 11.08 1.01 11.74
C ASP A 141 11.29 2.33 12.51
N PRO A 142 11.70 3.39 11.82
CA PRO A 142 11.86 4.69 12.44
C PRO A 142 10.51 5.27 12.85
N LYS A 143 10.53 6.25 13.76
CA LYS A 143 9.32 6.94 14.22
C LYS A 143 9.07 8.21 13.39
N PRO A 144 8.07 8.22 12.52
CA PRO A 144 7.79 9.37 11.68
C PRO A 144 7.11 10.52 12.46
N PRO A 145 7.19 11.78 11.96
CA PRO A 145 7.87 12.17 10.74
C PRO A 145 9.38 12.34 10.92
N LEU A 146 10.15 11.91 9.92
CA LEU A 146 11.61 12.03 9.91
C LEU A 146 12.03 13.46 9.51
N GLN A 147 13.21 13.89 9.96
CA GLN A 147 13.88 15.08 9.45
C GLN A 147 14.76 14.71 8.25
N ILE A 148 15.07 15.68 7.40
CA ILE A 148 15.91 15.44 6.21
C ILE A 148 17.26 14.78 6.58
N GLY A 149 17.88 15.20 7.69
CA GLY A 149 19.16 14.64 8.13
C GLY A 149 19.09 13.22 8.68
N ASP A 150 17.90 12.71 9.01
CA ASP A 150 17.75 11.35 9.55
C ASP A 150 17.99 10.30 8.46
N TYR A 151 17.71 10.63 7.19
CA TYR A 151 17.86 9.70 6.07
C TYR A 151 19.30 9.27 5.84
N ASP A 152 20.28 10.10 6.12
CA ASP A 152 21.69 9.73 6.01
C ASP A 152 22.06 8.56 6.93
N ALA A 153 21.48 8.51 8.13
CA ALA A 153 21.67 7.42 9.08
C ALA A 153 20.85 6.16 8.74
N LEU A 154 19.75 6.31 8.01
CA LEU A 154 18.85 5.22 7.62
C LEU A 154 19.25 4.56 6.30
N ARG A 155 20.10 5.21 5.50
CA ARG A 155 20.64 4.67 4.25
C ARG A 155 21.72 3.63 4.52
N VAL A 156 21.32 2.53 5.12
CA VAL A 156 22.20 1.40 5.40
C VAL A 156 21.95 0.33 4.34
N HIS A 157 23.04 -0.12 3.70
CA HIS A 157 22.97 -1.22 2.74
C HIS A 157 22.29 -2.43 3.38
N ASP A 158 21.27 -2.95 2.74
CA ASP A 158 20.56 -4.16 3.17
C ASP A 158 21.07 -5.36 2.40
N ASP A 159 21.81 -6.24 3.08
CA ASP A 159 22.36 -7.46 2.48
C ASP A 159 21.28 -8.45 2.02
N SER A 160 20.03 -8.27 2.48
CA SER A 160 18.89 -9.08 2.03
C SER A 160 18.20 -8.54 0.78
N ALA A 161 18.52 -7.31 0.35
CA ALA A 161 17.91 -6.68 -0.80
C ALA A 161 18.61 -7.05 -2.11
N ASP A 162 17.84 -7.26 -3.17
CA ASP A 162 18.32 -7.44 -4.54
C ASP A 162 18.12 -6.15 -5.35
N TYR A 163 19.15 -5.32 -5.39
CA TYR A 163 19.14 -4.04 -6.13
C TYR A 163 19.08 -4.24 -7.63
N ALA A 164 19.67 -5.33 -8.16
CA ALA A 164 19.62 -5.62 -9.59
C ALA A 164 18.20 -6.05 -10.02
N TYR A 165 17.49 -6.76 -9.16
CA TYR A 165 16.10 -7.09 -9.38
C TYR A 165 15.22 -5.83 -9.40
N ALA A 166 15.42 -4.89 -8.45
CA ALA A 166 14.71 -3.62 -8.43
C ALA A 166 14.96 -2.78 -9.71
N ASP A 167 16.17 -2.77 -10.22
CA ASP A 167 16.51 -2.12 -11.49
C ASP A 167 15.79 -2.80 -12.69
N LYS A 168 15.68 -4.13 -12.66
CA LYS A 168 14.91 -4.89 -13.66
C LYS A 168 13.43 -4.54 -13.60
N VAL A 169 12.82 -4.51 -12.40
CA VAL A 169 11.42 -4.12 -12.19
C VAL A 169 11.18 -2.71 -12.74
N ALA A 170 11.99 -1.74 -12.33
CA ALA A 170 11.88 -0.36 -12.82
C ALA A 170 12.01 -0.26 -14.35
N GLY A 171 12.92 -1.04 -14.94
CA GLY A 171 13.11 -1.09 -16.40
C GLY A 171 11.92 -1.68 -17.15
N VAL A 172 11.26 -2.70 -16.61
CA VAL A 172 10.03 -3.28 -17.17
C VAL A 172 8.87 -2.30 -17.06
N LEU A 173 8.69 -1.67 -15.90
CA LEU A 173 7.67 -0.66 -15.68
C LEU A 173 7.80 0.52 -16.65
N ALA A 174 9.04 1.02 -16.84
CA ALA A 174 9.31 2.11 -17.78
C ALA A 174 8.96 1.76 -19.23
N LYS A 175 9.22 0.53 -19.69
CA LYS A 175 8.81 0.03 -21.02
C LYS A 175 7.31 -0.01 -21.18
N ASN A 176 6.56 -0.10 -20.09
CA ASN A 176 5.10 -0.14 -20.06
C ASN A 176 4.46 1.23 -19.76
N GLY A 177 5.22 2.31 -19.88
CA GLY A 177 4.72 3.67 -19.72
C GLY A 177 4.60 4.16 -18.28
N VAL A 178 5.10 3.39 -17.29
CA VAL A 178 5.14 3.80 -15.89
C VAL A 178 6.43 4.54 -15.60
N LYS A 179 6.35 5.79 -15.15
CA LYS A 179 7.51 6.56 -14.72
C LYS A 179 7.80 6.28 -13.25
N VAL A 180 8.84 5.49 -12.99
CA VAL A 180 9.31 5.19 -11.64
C VAL A 180 10.20 6.31 -11.14
N LEU A 181 9.83 6.91 -10.00
CA LEU A 181 10.56 7.99 -9.34
C LEU A 181 11.35 7.40 -8.15
N ARG A 182 12.68 7.33 -8.30
CA ARG A 182 13.59 6.81 -7.27
C ARG A 182 14.43 7.96 -6.70
N ASN A 183 13.91 8.62 -5.65
CA ASN A 183 14.42 9.86 -5.09
C ASN A 183 14.46 11.00 -6.13
N GLU A 184 13.39 11.08 -6.91
CA GLU A 184 13.22 12.01 -8.02
C GLU A 184 11.90 12.75 -7.90
N TYR A 185 11.73 13.80 -8.68
CA TYR A 185 10.45 14.52 -8.76
C TYR A 185 10.12 14.93 -10.20
N GLU A 186 8.84 15.16 -10.42
CA GLU A 186 8.29 15.65 -11.68
C GLU A 186 7.25 16.72 -11.42
N GLU A 187 7.24 17.80 -12.20
CA GLU A 187 6.16 18.77 -12.23
C GLU A 187 5.23 18.47 -13.42
N ILE A 188 3.95 18.30 -13.16
CA ILE A 188 2.92 18.11 -14.18
C ILE A 188 1.85 19.18 -14.04
N THR A 189 0.95 19.28 -15.02
CA THR A 189 -0.21 20.17 -14.96
C THR A 189 -1.48 19.36 -15.13
N ILE A 190 -2.41 19.48 -14.19
CA ILE A 190 -3.75 18.88 -14.22
C ILE A 190 -4.77 20.02 -14.16
N ASP A 191 -5.60 20.16 -15.18
CA ASP A 191 -6.63 21.21 -15.28
C ASP A 191 -6.11 22.62 -14.99
N GLY A 192 -4.91 22.93 -15.46
CA GLY A 192 -4.25 24.21 -15.29
C GLY A 192 -3.60 24.42 -13.92
N LYS A 193 -3.66 23.45 -13.01
CA LYS A 193 -2.96 23.46 -11.72
C LYS A 193 -1.66 22.70 -11.82
N LYS A 194 -0.57 23.27 -11.31
CA LYS A 194 0.71 22.60 -11.19
C LYS A 194 0.67 21.61 -10.04
N VAL A 195 1.15 20.41 -10.29
CA VAL A 195 1.30 19.33 -9.32
C VAL A 195 2.74 18.86 -9.33
N LEU A 196 3.36 18.90 -8.18
CA LEU A 196 4.70 18.38 -7.96
C LEU A 196 4.57 16.96 -7.39
N ILE A 197 5.00 15.95 -8.16
CA ILE A 197 5.03 14.56 -7.72
C ILE A 197 6.45 14.22 -7.33
N VAL A 198 6.66 13.83 -6.08
CA VAL A 198 7.97 13.46 -5.52
C VAL A 198 7.92 12.01 -5.11
N GLY A 199 8.78 11.18 -5.70
CA GLY A 199 8.96 9.80 -5.30
C GLY A 199 10.19 9.64 -4.41
N VAL A 200 10.00 9.11 -3.21
CA VAL A 200 11.07 8.68 -2.32
C VAL A 200 11.22 7.18 -2.46
N ASP A 201 12.45 6.72 -2.67
CA ASP A 201 12.75 5.30 -2.87
C ASP A 201 12.59 4.50 -1.57
N ASP A 202 12.68 3.19 -1.63
CA ASP A 202 12.36 2.24 -0.57
C ASP A 202 13.21 2.42 0.70
N GLY A 203 12.52 2.43 1.84
CA GLY A 203 13.16 2.61 3.15
C GLY A 203 13.80 1.33 3.67
N TRP A 204 13.17 0.18 3.51
CA TRP A 204 13.67 -1.10 3.99
C TRP A 204 14.88 -1.60 3.22
N ALA A 205 14.99 -1.28 1.94
CA ALA A 205 16.19 -1.52 1.15
C ALA A 205 17.32 -0.50 1.43
N GLY A 206 17.10 0.47 2.33
CA GLY A 206 18.07 1.50 2.65
C GLY A 206 18.29 2.54 1.54
N MET A 207 17.31 2.67 0.62
CA MET A 207 17.40 3.55 -0.55
C MET A 207 16.70 4.90 -0.36
N ALA A 208 15.88 5.07 0.69
CA ALA A 208 15.16 6.31 0.93
C ALA A 208 16.10 7.50 1.08
N ASN A 209 15.99 8.47 0.17
CA ASN A 209 16.77 9.69 0.13
C ASN A 209 15.96 10.81 -0.55
N PRO A 210 15.08 11.49 0.18
CA PRO A 210 14.20 12.50 -0.41
C PRO A 210 14.98 13.53 -1.23
N PRO A 211 14.57 13.81 -2.48
CA PRO A 211 15.29 14.76 -3.33
C PRO A 211 15.16 16.17 -2.79
N GLN A 212 16.18 17.00 -3.01
CA GLN A 212 16.11 18.43 -2.69
C GLN A 212 15.27 19.15 -3.74
N VAL A 213 14.00 19.38 -3.41
CA VAL A 213 13.08 20.14 -4.27
C VAL A 213 13.24 21.63 -4.01
N PRO A 214 13.44 22.46 -5.06
CA PRO A 214 13.51 23.92 -4.91
C PRO A 214 12.22 24.47 -4.26
N GLN A 215 12.39 25.34 -3.27
CA GLN A 215 11.23 25.91 -2.54
C GLN A 215 10.25 26.66 -3.47
N ALA A 216 10.77 27.27 -4.53
CA ALA A 216 9.94 27.95 -5.53
C ALA A 216 8.94 26.98 -6.21
N LEU A 217 9.36 25.75 -6.52
CA LEU A 217 8.45 24.74 -7.09
C LEU A 217 7.38 24.30 -6.09
N LYS A 218 7.77 24.09 -4.82
CA LYS A 218 6.81 23.72 -3.76
C LYS A 218 5.76 24.81 -3.55
N ASN A 219 6.16 26.08 -3.55
CA ASN A 219 5.25 27.20 -3.35
C ASN A 219 4.28 27.43 -4.52
N ASP A 220 4.64 26.97 -5.73
CA ASP A 220 3.90 27.20 -6.98
C ASP A 220 3.08 25.98 -7.41
N SER A 221 3.19 24.86 -6.69
CA SER A 221 2.58 23.59 -7.04
C SER A 221 1.87 22.95 -5.84
N PHE A 222 0.87 22.12 -6.10
CA PHE A 222 0.36 21.17 -5.10
C PHE A 222 1.35 20.02 -4.97
N ALA A 223 1.99 19.85 -3.81
CA ALA A 223 3.07 18.92 -3.60
C ALA A 223 2.60 17.56 -3.05
N ILE A 224 2.74 16.51 -3.86
CA ILE A 224 2.45 15.12 -3.48
C ILE A 224 3.77 14.38 -3.31
N TYR A 225 3.99 13.80 -2.15
CA TYR A 225 5.11 12.90 -1.90
C TYR A 225 4.61 11.46 -1.80
N MET A 226 5.31 10.55 -2.47
CA MET A 226 5.08 9.11 -2.39
C MET A 226 6.25 8.43 -1.72
N ILE A 227 5.97 7.50 -0.82
CA ILE A 227 6.93 6.58 -0.23
C ILE A 227 6.21 5.28 0.09
N HIS A 228 6.86 4.14 -0.11
CA HIS A 228 6.21 2.86 0.12
C HIS A 228 5.89 2.66 1.60
N GLU A 229 6.90 2.65 2.48
CA GLU A 229 6.69 2.44 3.92
C GLU A 229 6.33 3.74 4.65
N PRO A 230 5.16 3.79 5.29
CA PRO A 230 4.71 4.98 6.01
C PRO A 230 5.60 5.35 7.21
N ALA A 231 6.42 4.41 7.72
CA ALA A 231 7.38 4.68 8.78
C ALA A 231 8.52 5.61 8.33
N TYR A 232 8.85 5.62 7.05
CA TYR A 232 9.91 6.47 6.49
C TYR A 232 9.42 7.82 5.98
N ARG A 233 8.14 8.17 6.17
CA ARG A 233 7.65 9.50 5.79
C ARG A 233 8.32 10.59 6.60
N GLY A 234 8.66 11.69 5.94
CA GLY A 234 9.37 12.80 6.53
C GLY A 234 8.53 14.07 6.69
N ASN A 235 9.14 15.06 7.33
CA ASN A 235 8.64 16.43 7.38
C ASN A 235 9.12 17.18 6.12
N TRP A 236 8.42 16.93 4.98
CA TRP A 236 8.88 17.34 3.64
C TRP A 236 8.27 18.64 3.15
N ASP A 237 7.44 19.29 3.95
CA ASP A 237 6.66 20.45 3.50
C ASP A 237 5.79 20.08 2.28
N ALA A 238 5.08 18.97 2.39
CA ALA A 238 4.17 18.42 1.40
C ALA A 238 2.72 18.78 1.74
N ASP A 239 1.87 18.95 0.73
CA ASP A 239 0.42 19.03 0.92
C ASP A 239 -0.17 17.66 1.21
N LEU A 240 0.32 16.64 0.49
CA LEU A 240 -0.15 15.25 0.60
C LEU A 240 1.02 14.28 0.58
N ILE A 241 0.99 13.29 1.48
CA ILE A 241 1.89 12.14 1.48
C ILE A 241 1.04 10.88 1.26
N LEU A 242 1.45 10.05 0.30
CA LEU A 242 0.80 8.79 -0.05
C LEU A 242 1.74 7.62 0.26
N ALA A 243 1.23 6.60 0.94
CA ALA A 243 1.98 5.41 1.30
C ALA A 243 1.15 4.13 1.19
N GLY A 244 1.84 2.98 1.02
CA GLY A 244 1.27 1.63 0.98
C GLY A 244 1.78 0.75 2.11
N HIS A 245 2.32 -0.44 1.76
CA HIS A 245 3.07 -1.39 2.60
C HIS A 245 2.26 -2.13 3.67
N THR A 246 1.36 -1.46 4.36
CA THR A 246 0.70 -2.03 5.56
C THR A 246 -0.47 -2.95 5.26
N HIS A 247 -0.98 -2.92 4.03
CA HIS A 247 -2.18 -3.66 3.59
C HIS A 247 -3.42 -3.47 4.49
N GLY A 248 -3.49 -2.36 5.25
CA GLY A 248 -4.51 -2.20 6.28
C GLY A 248 -4.44 -3.25 7.39
N GLY A 249 -3.26 -3.89 7.56
CA GLY A 249 -3.03 -5.03 8.43
C GLY A 249 -3.42 -6.36 7.81
N GLN A 250 -3.78 -6.40 6.56
CA GLN A 250 -4.23 -7.53 5.72
C GLN A 250 -5.20 -8.50 6.41
N ILE A 251 -4.77 -9.16 7.50
CA ILE A 251 -5.61 -10.04 8.33
C ILE A 251 -5.73 -9.43 9.73
N VAL A 252 -6.82 -8.71 9.97
CA VAL A 252 -7.13 -8.10 11.27
C VAL A 252 -8.22 -8.90 11.95
N PRO A 253 -7.96 -9.56 13.10
CA PRO A 253 -9.00 -10.28 13.82
C PRO A 253 -10.12 -9.33 14.28
N ALA A 254 -11.37 -9.79 14.18
CA ALA A 254 -12.54 -9.02 14.59
C ALA A 254 -12.39 -8.48 16.03
N GLY A 255 -12.61 -7.17 16.21
CA GLY A 255 -12.47 -6.48 17.50
C GLY A 255 -11.12 -5.82 17.73
N TYR A 256 -10.07 -6.12 16.92
CA TYR A 256 -8.79 -5.44 16.97
C TYR A 256 -8.80 -4.08 16.24
N GLU A 257 -9.80 -3.83 15.40
CA GLU A 257 -9.96 -2.55 14.70
C GLU A 257 -9.97 -1.35 15.68
N ARG A 258 -10.53 -1.55 16.88
CA ARG A 258 -10.56 -0.52 17.93
C ARG A 258 -9.20 -0.26 18.58
N VAL A 259 -8.34 -1.26 18.66
CA VAL A 259 -6.98 -1.12 19.21
C VAL A 259 -6.10 -0.38 18.19
N ILE A 260 -6.30 -0.68 16.92
CA ILE A 260 -5.61 -0.07 15.78
C ILE A 260 -6.09 1.38 15.60
N SER A 261 -7.40 1.63 15.60
CA SER A 261 -8.00 2.97 15.53
C SER A 261 -7.76 3.83 16.79
N GLY A 262 -7.33 3.21 17.90
CA GLY A 262 -6.94 3.91 19.12
C GLY A 262 -5.60 4.67 19.05
N GLY A 263 -4.95 4.72 17.87
CA GLY A 263 -3.78 5.57 17.60
C GLY A 263 -2.43 4.97 17.98
N LEU A 264 -2.38 3.68 18.38
CA LEU A 264 -1.10 3.00 18.66
C LEU A 264 -0.35 2.63 17.37
N VAL A 265 -1.09 2.25 16.32
CA VAL A 265 -0.55 1.97 14.97
C VAL A 265 -1.59 2.39 13.95
N THR A 266 -1.23 3.21 12.97
CA THR A 266 -2.11 3.52 11.84
C THR A 266 -1.79 2.56 10.70
N LEU A 267 -2.64 1.59 10.46
CA LEU A 267 -2.48 0.60 9.40
C LEU A 267 -3.04 1.06 8.05
N SER A 268 -4.02 1.96 8.06
CA SER A 268 -4.57 2.55 6.83
C SER A 268 -5.38 3.81 7.15
N GLY A 269 -5.69 4.58 6.12
CA GLY A 269 -6.53 5.76 6.23
C GLY A 269 -5.77 7.08 6.36
N LYS A 270 -6.51 8.13 6.66
CA LYS A 270 -6.04 9.51 6.71
C LYS A 270 -5.39 9.83 8.07
N ILE A 271 -4.22 10.46 8.03
CA ILE A 271 -3.54 11.03 9.20
C ILE A 271 -3.41 12.53 8.98
N GLU A 272 -3.96 13.32 9.89
CA GLU A 272 -3.84 14.78 9.89
C GLU A 272 -2.98 15.22 11.08
N LYS A 273 -1.74 15.61 10.80
CA LYS A 273 -0.82 16.19 11.79
C LYS A 273 -0.19 17.44 11.19
N GLY A 274 -0.74 18.61 11.57
CA GLY A 274 -0.33 19.89 10.98
C GLY A 274 -0.96 20.13 9.60
N PRO A 275 -0.29 20.84 8.69
CA PRO A 275 -0.84 21.18 7.37
C PRO A 275 -0.78 20.02 6.37
N THR A 276 0.09 19.05 6.57
CA THR A 276 0.29 17.90 5.67
C THR A 276 -0.71 16.79 5.97
N ILE A 277 -1.41 16.33 4.94
CA ILE A 277 -2.24 15.12 5.01
C ILE A 277 -1.38 13.93 4.61
N THR A 278 -1.41 12.85 5.40
CA THR A 278 -0.87 11.56 4.98
C THR A 278 -2.01 10.57 4.77
N TYR A 279 -2.00 9.84 3.68
CA TYR A 279 -2.92 8.73 3.44
C TYR A 279 -2.15 7.43 3.24
N ILE A 280 -2.52 6.39 4.00
CA ILE A 280 -1.97 5.04 3.89
C ILE A 280 -3.07 4.17 3.30
N THR A 281 -2.84 3.62 2.10
CA THR A 281 -3.83 2.74 1.47
C THR A 281 -3.78 1.32 2.04
N ARG A 282 -4.88 0.60 1.87
CA ARG A 282 -4.96 -0.84 2.15
C ARG A 282 -4.35 -1.69 1.04
N GLY A 283 -3.92 -1.06 -0.06
CA GLY A 283 -3.38 -1.76 -1.22
C GLY A 283 -4.41 -2.57 -2.01
N ILE A 284 -4.02 -3.04 -3.18
CA ILE A 284 -4.90 -3.82 -4.07
C ILE A 284 -4.61 -5.33 -4.04
N GLY A 285 -3.40 -5.74 -3.67
CA GLY A 285 -2.96 -7.14 -3.60
C GLY A 285 -2.78 -7.67 -2.17
N THR A 286 -2.14 -8.82 -2.05
CA THR A 286 -1.83 -9.50 -0.77
C THR A 286 -0.40 -10.02 -0.76
N SER A 287 0.31 -9.90 0.38
CA SER A 287 1.74 -10.20 0.50
C SER A 287 2.08 -11.57 1.10
N ASN A 288 1.17 -12.28 1.76
CA ASN A 288 1.58 -13.35 2.67
C ASN A 288 1.20 -14.79 2.30
N LEU A 289 0.39 -15.01 1.26
CA LEU A 289 -0.07 -16.36 0.87
C LEU A 289 -0.43 -16.36 -0.62
N ASP A 290 -0.26 -17.49 -1.30
CA ASP A 290 -0.81 -17.72 -2.65
C ASP A 290 -2.35 -17.68 -2.68
N ILE A 291 -2.96 -17.50 -1.53
CA ILE A 291 -4.40 -17.36 -1.36
C ILE A 291 -4.71 -15.91 -1.00
N THR A 292 -5.61 -15.27 -1.74
CA THR A 292 -6.03 -13.89 -1.50
C THR A 292 -6.91 -13.80 -0.24
N LEU A 293 -6.28 -13.76 0.95
CA LEU A 293 -6.99 -13.59 2.23
C LEU A 293 -6.82 -12.16 2.75
N ARG A 294 -7.94 -11.46 2.92
CA ARG A 294 -7.98 -10.08 3.46
C ARG A 294 -9.15 -9.90 4.41
N SER A 295 -8.98 -9.04 5.40
CA SER A 295 -10.07 -8.60 6.29
C SER A 295 -10.89 -7.45 5.72
N SER A 296 -10.41 -6.82 4.63
CA SER A 296 -11.05 -5.71 3.92
C SER A 296 -10.82 -5.84 2.42
N PRO A 297 -11.72 -5.32 1.55
CA PRO A 297 -11.55 -5.39 0.10
C PRO A 297 -10.30 -4.60 -0.36
N PRO A 298 -9.79 -4.87 -1.58
CA PRO A 298 -8.81 -4.01 -2.24
C PRO A 298 -9.28 -2.56 -2.30
N GLU A 299 -8.36 -1.60 -2.38
CA GLU A 299 -8.69 -0.18 -2.32
C GLU A 299 -8.13 0.60 -3.50
N ILE A 300 -9.01 1.36 -4.18
CA ILE A 300 -8.66 2.43 -5.11
C ILE A 300 -8.95 3.76 -4.43
N VAL A 301 -7.93 4.60 -4.24
CA VAL A 301 -8.08 5.92 -3.63
C VAL A 301 -8.24 6.97 -4.71
N VAL A 302 -9.33 7.73 -4.67
CA VAL A 302 -9.59 8.84 -5.60
C VAL A 302 -9.46 10.15 -4.85
N ILE A 303 -8.46 10.95 -5.20
CA ILE A 303 -8.22 12.27 -4.63
C ILE A 303 -9.01 13.28 -5.45
N ASN A 304 -9.97 13.94 -4.80
CA ASN A 304 -10.87 14.91 -5.42
C ASN A 304 -11.48 14.38 -6.74
N PRO A 305 -12.51 13.54 -6.70
CA PRO A 305 -13.06 12.91 -7.91
C PRO A 305 -13.50 13.97 -8.94
N SER A 306 -13.28 13.68 -10.22
CA SER A 306 -13.76 14.52 -11.31
C SER A 306 -15.29 14.56 -11.33
N PRO A 307 -15.91 15.68 -11.72
CA PRO A 307 -17.37 15.77 -11.84
C PRO A 307 -17.97 14.72 -12.78
N ASP A 308 -17.23 14.33 -13.81
CA ASP A 308 -17.65 13.35 -14.82
C ASP A 308 -17.36 11.90 -14.42
N GLY A 309 -16.56 11.67 -13.38
CA GLY A 309 -16.09 10.37 -12.90
C GLY A 309 -16.64 9.99 -11.52
N GLN A 310 -17.88 10.33 -11.17
CA GLN A 310 -18.49 9.92 -9.91
C GLN A 310 -19.04 8.47 -10.04
N PRO A 311 -18.41 7.46 -9.43
CA PRO A 311 -18.99 6.12 -9.39
C PRO A 311 -20.24 6.08 -8.49
N GLU A 312 -21.23 5.28 -8.87
CA GLU A 312 -22.51 5.17 -8.17
C GLU A 312 -22.41 4.63 -6.73
N ASN A 313 -21.25 4.11 -6.30
CA ASN A 313 -21.02 3.50 -4.99
C ASN A 313 -19.77 4.04 -4.27
N VAL A 314 -19.77 5.30 -3.87
CA VAL A 314 -18.67 5.90 -3.10
C VAL A 314 -18.95 5.86 -1.61
N LYS A 315 -18.09 5.20 -0.83
CA LYS A 315 -18.02 5.42 0.63
C LYS A 315 -17.19 6.67 0.92
N LEU A 316 -17.82 7.70 1.45
CA LEU A 316 -17.13 8.89 1.95
C LEU A 316 -16.43 8.50 3.27
N SER A 317 -15.09 8.52 3.30
CA SER A 317 -14.36 8.55 4.57
C SER A 317 -14.48 9.95 5.15
N VAL A 318 -15.19 10.06 6.27
CA VAL A 318 -15.35 11.30 7.06
C VAL A 318 -14.13 11.53 7.92
#